data_68f54c0f9c2cd8759191aa236df351ef
#
_entry.id   68f54c0f9c2cd8759191aa236df351ef
#
_cell.length_a   1.000
_cell.length_b   1.000
_cell.length_c   1.000
_cell.angle_alpha   90.00
_cell.angle_beta   90.00
_cell.angle_gamma   90.00
#
_symmetry.space_group_name_H-M   'P 1'
#
loop_
_entity.id
_entity.type
_entity.pdbx_description
1 polymer ?
#
loop_
_entity_poly.entity_id
_entity_poly.type
_entity_poly.pdbx_seq_one_letter_code
_entity_poly.pdbx_strand_id
1 'polypeptide(L)'
;MSFPGNHKDKLVRATDLDALSCRLSANKKGYFEPPDEFIPDLLRSYEQALQFCDGYTQMSAGRSIRGAFSEPKLPLINRGTYFRTECINRVVNEFIREHGKCQIVALGGGSDTRSFRVLQEHANVCYTEIDFPELTKIKKIAISKLQRLQTIIRGKLPPIMILSRAEMAQLDPDLHAENYKLVSFDLRKAETHGQAKFAFLDKKLPTLVISECVLCYMTPEENIAVLKFWKTLFESMAVIFYDPMS
;
A
#
# COMPACT_ATOMS: atom_id res chain seq x y z
N MET A 1 -19.65 7.35 -7.31
CA MET A 1 -19.68 6.69 -8.63
C MET A 1 -18.85 5.42 -8.51
N SER A 2 -19.47 4.25 -8.62
CA SER A 2 -18.76 2.96 -8.62
C SER A 2 -17.95 2.85 -9.91
N PHE A 3 -16.65 2.62 -9.82
CA PHE A 3 -15.84 2.28 -10.98
C PHE A 3 -16.32 0.92 -11.51
N PRO A 4 -16.68 0.78 -12.77
CA PRO A 4 -16.94 -0.53 -13.36
C PRO A 4 -15.61 -1.29 -13.39
N GLY A 5 -15.37 -2.10 -12.36
CA GLY A 5 -14.16 -2.89 -12.27
C GLY A 5 -14.11 -3.90 -13.40
N ASN A 6 -13.19 -3.72 -14.34
CA ASN A 6 -12.83 -4.72 -15.31
C ASN A 6 -12.39 -5.99 -14.55
N HIS A 7 -12.66 -7.17 -15.08
CA HIS A 7 -12.26 -8.45 -14.49
C HIS A 7 -10.75 -8.50 -14.18
N LYS A 8 -9.92 -7.86 -15.01
CA LYS A 8 -8.48 -7.68 -14.81
C LYS A 8 -8.18 -6.95 -13.49
N ASP A 9 -8.87 -5.85 -13.20
CA ASP A 9 -8.64 -5.07 -11.97
C ASP A 9 -8.99 -5.87 -10.69
N LYS A 10 -9.98 -6.76 -10.77
CA LYS A 10 -10.29 -7.68 -9.66
C LYS A 10 -9.16 -8.67 -9.40
N LEU A 11 -8.55 -9.21 -10.44
CA LEU A 11 -7.39 -10.10 -10.31
C LEU A 11 -6.18 -9.37 -9.73
N VAL A 12 -5.90 -8.14 -10.20
CA VAL A 12 -4.81 -7.31 -9.67
C VAL A 12 -5.01 -7.06 -8.18
N ARG A 13 -6.21 -6.66 -7.74
CA ARG A 13 -6.51 -6.45 -6.32
C ARG A 13 -6.35 -7.71 -5.47
N ALA A 14 -6.63 -8.88 -6.04
CA ALA A 14 -6.46 -10.16 -5.33
C ALA A 14 -4.99 -10.52 -5.07
N THR A 15 -4.04 -9.98 -5.86
CA THR A 15 -2.60 -10.24 -5.65
C THR A 15 -2.07 -9.64 -4.35
N ASP A 16 -2.74 -8.62 -3.79
CA ASP A 16 -2.37 -8.03 -2.52
C ASP A 16 -2.46 -9.02 -1.34
N LEU A 17 -3.50 -9.88 -1.33
CA LEU A 17 -3.59 -10.95 -0.33
C LEU A 17 -2.44 -11.95 -0.42
N ASP A 18 -2.00 -12.29 -1.63
CA ASP A 18 -0.85 -13.18 -1.81
C ASP A 18 0.45 -12.50 -1.35
N ALA A 19 0.64 -11.22 -1.70
CA ALA A 19 1.78 -10.43 -1.24
C ALA A 19 1.84 -10.37 0.31
N LEU A 20 0.70 -10.08 0.96
CA LEU A 20 0.61 -10.09 2.43
C LEU A 20 0.92 -11.46 3.02
N SER A 21 0.44 -12.54 2.38
CA SER A 21 0.70 -13.91 2.83
C SER A 21 2.17 -14.30 2.73
N CYS A 22 2.85 -13.88 1.66
CA CYS A 22 4.30 -14.07 1.50
C CYS A 22 5.08 -13.33 2.60
N ARG A 23 4.73 -12.08 2.89
CA ARG A 23 5.35 -11.29 3.96
C ARG A 23 5.10 -11.91 5.34
N LEU A 24 3.86 -12.33 5.62
CA LEU A 24 3.54 -13.02 6.88
C LEU A 24 4.34 -14.32 7.05
N SER A 25 4.45 -15.13 5.98
CA SER A 25 5.23 -16.36 6.01
C SER A 25 6.70 -16.10 6.29
N ALA A 26 7.32 -15.14 5.58
CA ALA A 26 8.70 -14.75 5.80
C ALA A 26 8.92 -14.22 7.24
N ASN A 27 7.99 -13.41 7.74
CA ASN A 27 8.02 -12.87 9.10
C ASN A 27 7.97 -13.98 10.15
N LYS A 28 7.02 -14.92 10.04
CA LYS A 28 6.89 -16.08 10.94
C LYS A 28 8.10 -17.02 10.91
N LYS A 29 8.82 -17.06 9.81
CA LYS A 29 10.04 -17.87 9.64
C LYS A 29 11.32 -17.16 10.08
N GLY A 30 11.23 -15.96 10.66
CA GLY A 30 12.36 -15.22 11.20
C GLY A 30 13.28 -14.61 10.14
N TYR A 31 12.76 -14.34 8.93
CA TYR A 31 13.54 -13.62 7.91
C TYR A 31 13.65 -12.13 8.21
N PHE A 32 12.66 -11.53 8.86
CA PHE A 32 12.69 -10.12 9.27
C PHE A 32 13.19 -10.00 10.70
N GLU A 33 14.24 -9.19 10.90
CA GLU A 33 14.82 -8.90 12.22
C GLU A 33 15.01 -7.37 12.36
N PRO A 34 14.27 -6.72 13.29
CA PRO A 34 13.20 -7.29 14.12
C PRO A 34 11.99 -7.72 13.28
N PRO A 35 11.13 -8.62 13.80
CA PRO A 35 9.90 -9.01 13.13
C PRO A 35 9.01 -7.81 12.83
N ASP A 36 8.32 -7.86 11.69
CA ASP A 36 7.34 -6.83 11.33
C ASP A 36 6.02 -7.08 12.09
N GLU A 37 5.80 -6.27 13.11
CA GLU A 37 4.64 -6.38 14.00
C GLU A 37 3.32 -5.88 13.39
N PHE A 38 3.37 -5.15 12.25
CA PHE A 38 2.21 -4.56 11.61
C PHE A 38 1.49 -5.53 10.66
N ILE A 39 2.19 -6.54 10.14
CA ILE A 39 1.62 -7.54 9.22
C ILE A 39 0.40 -8.25 9.82
N PRO A 40 0.43 -8.74 11.09
CA PRO A 40 -0.74 -9.38 11.70
C PRO A 40 -1.95 -8.44 11.83
N ASP A 41 -1.72 -7.15 11.99
CA ASP A 41 -2.80 -6.16 12.12
C ASP A 41 -3.57 -5.98 10.81
N LEU A 42 -2.83 -5.92 9.69
CA LEU A 42 -3.45 -5.86 8.37
C LEU A 42 -4.24 -7.14 8.07
N LEU A 43 -3.67 -8.31 8.36
CA LEU A 43 -4.39 -9.57 8.17
C LEU A 43 -5.74 -9.58 8.92
N ARG A 44 -5.76 -9.16 10.21
CA ARG A 44 -7.00 -9.07 10.98
C ARG A 44 -8.04 -8.17 10.32
N SER A 45 -7.61 -7.09 9.69
CA SER A 45 -8.53 -6.21 8.96
C SER A 45 -9.09 -6.86 7.70
N TYR A 46 -8.31 -7.65 6.98
CA TYR A 46 -8.80 -8.46 5.86
C TYR A 46 -9.82 -9.48 6.33
N GLU A 47 -9.54 -10.23 7.39
CA GLU A 47 -10.46 -11.23 7.95
C GLU A 47 -11.82 -10.63 8.32
N GLN A 48 -11.84 -9.41 8.81
CA GLN A 48 -13.06 -8.72 9.23
C GLN A 48 -13.81 -8.04 8.09
N ALA A 49 -13.10 -7.43 7.14
CA ALA A 49 -13.68 -6.48 6.19
C ALA A 49 -13.82 -7.01 4.75
N LEU A 50 -13.01 -7.98 4.32
CA LEU A 50 -12.97 -8.43 2.93
C LEU A 50 -14.33 -8.91 2.40
N GLN A 51 -15.15 -9.54 3.24
CA GLN A 51 -16.48 -10.02 2.87
C GLN A 51 -17.44 -8.91 2.44
N PHE A 52 -17.18 -7.67 2.86
CA PHE A 52 -18.00 -6.50 2.52
C PHE A 52 -17.48 -5.75 1.30
N CYS A 53 -16.31 -6.09 0.80
CA CYS A 53 -15.74 -5.50 -0.42
C CYS A 53 -16.45 -6.03 -1.68
N ASP A 54 -16.45 -5.21 -2.73
CA ASP A 54 -17.06 -5.57 -4.01
C ASP A 54 -16.41 -6.83 -4.60
N GLY A 55 -17.26 -7.73 -5.09
CA GLY A 55 -16.85 -8.99 -5.68
C GLY A 55 -16.56 -10.12 -4.68
N TYR A 56 -16.71 -9.89 -3.37
CA TYR A 56 -16.62 -10.91 -2.35
C TYR A 56 -17.99 -11.20 -1.71
N THR A 57 -18.15 -12.43 -1.25
CA THR A 57 -19.18 -12.86 -0.30
C THR A 57 -18.47 -13.36 0.95
N GLN A 58 -19.19 -13.57 2.04
CA GLN A 58 -18.60 -14.16 3.26
C GLN A 58 -17.85 -15.48 2.95
N MET A 59 -18.46 -16.32 2.11
CA MET A 59 -17.88 -17.62 1.73
C MET A 59 -16.63 -17.45 0.85
N SER A 60 -16.67 -16.59 -0.17
CA SER A 60 -15.53 -16.36 -1.07
C SER A 60 -14.39 -15.64 -0.38
N ALA A 61 -14.67 -14.66 0.48
CA ALA A 61 -13.67 -13.99 1.29
C ALA A 61 -12.95 -14.97 2.23
N GLY A 62 -13.70 -15.76 2.97
CA GLY A 62 -13.13 -16.81 3.83
C GLY A 62 -12.30 -17.86 3.06
N ARG A 63 -12.71 -18.20 1.83
CA ARG A 63 -11.93 -19.10 0.96
C ARG A 63 -10.63 -18.46 0.49
N SER A 64 -10.68 -17.20 0.06
CA SER A 64 -9.50 -16.44 -0.38
C SER A 64 -8.48 -16.30 0.75
N ILE A 65 -8.93 -15.93 1.95
CA ILE A 65 -8.05 -15.80 3.12
C ILE A 65 -7.44 -17.16 3.49
N ARG A 66 -8.25 -18.21 3.63
CA ARG A 66 -7.72 -19.55 3.92
C ARG A 66 -6.74 -20.01 2.85
N GLY A 67 -7.06 -19.84 1.56
CA GLY A 67 -6.17 -20.22 0.46
C GLY A 67 -4.83 -19.50 0.48
N ALA A 68 -4.82 -18.22 0.86
CA ALA A 68 -3.58 -17.45 0.92
C ALA A 68 -2.71 -17.75 2.16
N PHE A 69 -3.35 -18.02 3.33
CA PHE A 69 -2.65 -18.07 4.62
C PHE A 69 -2.61 -19.44 5.31
N SER A 70 -3.25 -20.48 4.75
CA SER A 70 -3.32 -21.82 5.37
C SER A 70 -1.99 -22.55 5.40
N GLU A 71 -1.15 -22.33 4.39
CA GLU A 71 0.11 -23.03 4.25
C GLU A 71 1.32 -22.09 4.28
N PRO A 72 2.42 -22.49 4.93
CA PRO A 72 3.67 -21.77 4.85
C PRO A 72 4.18 -21.72 3.41
N LYS A 73 4.68 -20.57 2.98
CA LYS A 73 5.32 -20.45 1.67
C LYS A 73 6.66 -21.21 1.64
N LEU A 74 7.04 -21.67 0.46
CA LEU A 74 8.32 -22.33 0.24
C LEU A 74 9.49 -21.43 0.65
N PRO A 75 10.63 -22.02 1.08
CA PRO A 75 11.83 -21.24 1.46
C PRO A 75 12.29 -20.25 0.39
N LEU A 76 12.18 -20.60 -0.89
CA LEU A 76 12.53 -19.73 -2.01
C LEU A 76 11.64 -18.47 -2.02
N ILE A 77 10.35 -18.63 -1.80
CA ILE A 77 9.40 -17.50 -1.74
C ILE A 77 9.69 -16.62 -0.54
N ASN A 78 9.90 -17.19 0.64
CA ASN A 78 10.24 -16.45 1.86
C ASN A 78 11.53 -15.64 1.67
N ARG A 79 12.56 -16.27 1.11
CA ARG A 79 13.85 -15.61 0.84
C ARG A 79 13.73 -14.51 -0.20
N GLY A 80 12.99 -14.75 -1.29
CA GLY A 80 12.74 -13.75 -2.32
C GLY A 80 11.96 -12.55 -1.77
N THR A 81 10.93 -12.80 -0.96
CA THR A 81 10.16 -11.74 -0.27
C THR A 81 11.06 -10.91 0.66
N TYR A 82 11.91 -11.56 1.44
CA TYR A 82 12.88 -10.88 2.31
C TYR A 82 13.84 -10.01 1.51
N PHE A 83 14.50 -10.56 0.49
CA PHE A 83 15.45 -9.79 -0.33
C PHE A 83 14.81 -8.58 -1.00
N ARG A 84 13.63 -8.77 -1.59
CA ARG A 84 12.87 -7.68 -2.20
C ARG A 84 12.61 -6.56 -1.19
N THR A 85 12.07 -6.92 -0.02
CA THR A 85 11.75 -5.96 1.03
C THR A 85 13.00 -5.23 1.51
N GLU A 86 14.09 -5.94 1.79
CA GLU A 86 15.32 -5.35 2.32
C GLU A 86 16.06 -4.49 1.30
N CYS A 87 16.09 -4.89 0.02
CA CYS A 87 16.69 -4.05 -1.02
C CYS A 87 15.98 -2.70 -1.13
N ILE A 88 14.65 -2.70 -1.12
CA ILE A 88 13.88 -1.45 -1.17
C ILE A 88 14.09 -0.65 0.11
N ASN A 89 14.04 -1.27 1.30
CA ASN A 89 14.28 -0.61 2.58
C ASN A 89 15.63 0.10 2.63
N ARG A 90 16.69 -0.54 2.11
CA ARG A 90 18.02 0.08 2.04
C ARG A 90 18.02 1.36 1.22
N VAL A 91 17.45 1.34 0.03
CA VAL A 91 17.38 2.53 -0.83
C VAL A 91 16.52 3.62 -0.19
N VAL A 92 15.40 3.25 0.44
CA VAL A 92 14.57 4.19 1.20
C VAL A 92 15.36 4.85 2.32
N ASN A 93 16.07 4.08 3.13
CA ASN A 93 16.85 4.61 4.25
C ASN A 93 18.04 5.47 3.78
N GLU A 94 18.70 5.10 2.66
CA GLU A 94 19.74 5.92 2.06
C GLU A 94 19.19 7.25 1.57
N PHE A 95 18.07 7.25 0.88
CA PHE A 95 17.40 8.48 0.42
C PHE A 95 17.03 9.40 1.59
N ILE A 96 16.46 8.84 2.66
CA ILE A 96 16.12 9.62 3.87
C ILE A 96 17.38 10.20 4.53
N ARG A 97 18.45 9.40 4.62
CA ARG A 97 19.73 9.85 5.22
C ARG A 97 20.36 10.98 4.41
N GLU A 98 20.28 10.93 3.08
CA GLU A 98 20.84 11.95 2.19
C GLU A 98 20.07 13.27 2.27
N HIS A 99 18.73 13.20 2.29
CA HIS A 99 17.87 14.38 2.16
C HIS A 99 17.31 14.90 3.49
N GLY A 100 17.29 14.08 4.55
CA GLY A 100 16.75 14.43 5.86
C GLY A 100 15.23 14.64 5.82
N LYS A 101 14.78 15.86 5.47
CA LYS A 101 13.36 16.15 5.26
C LYS A 101 12.97 15.82 3.82
N CYS A 102 12.12 14.82 3.65
CA CYS A 102 11.71 14.34 2.32
C CYS A 102 10.29 13.77 2.34
N GLN A 103 9.80 13.42 1.16
CA GLN A 103 8.54 12.68 1.04
C GLN A 103 8.73 11.41 0.22
N ILE A 104 7.92 10.41 0.55
CA ILE A 104 7.87 9.12 -0.12
C ILE A 104 6.47 8.92 -0.69
N VAL A 105 6.38 8.49 -1.93
CA VAL A 105 5.13 8.17 -2.60
C VAL A 105 5.18 6.73 -3.07
N ALA A 106 4.41 5.84 -2.45
CA ALA A 106 4.31 4.44 -2.82
C ALA A 106 3.11 4.24 -3.75
N LEU A 107 3.39 3.83 -4.97
CA LEU A 107 2.39 3.47 -5.97
C LEU A 107 1.99 2.01 -5.73
N GLY A 108 0.69 1.73 -5.66
CA GLY A 108 0.21 0.39 -5.35
C GLY A 108 0.64 -0.07 -3.95
N GLY A 109 0.47 0.79 -2.94
CA GLY A 109 0.97 0.53 -1.58
C GLY A 109 0.31 -0.66 -0.88
N GLY A 110 -0.90 -1.05 -1.28
CA GLY A 110 -1.60 -2.23 -0.79
C GLY A 110 -1.45 -2.49 0.70
N SER A 111 -1.09 -3.71 1.02
CA SER A 111 -0.82 -4.18 2.40
C SER A 111 0.65 -4.01 2.83
N ASP A 112 1.43 -3.16 2.16
CA ASP A 112 2.79 -2.86 2.60
C ASP A 112 2.78 -2.14 3.96
N THR A 113 3.66 -2.56 4.85
CA THR A 113 3.80 -2.02 6.21
C THR A 113 5.00 -1.09 6.35
N ARG A 114 5.78 -0.90 5.28
CA ARG A 114 7.01 -0.09 5.25
C ARG A 114 6.77 1.33 5.73
N SER A 115 5.65 1.94 5.35
CA SER A 115 5.29 3.28 5.77
C SER A 115 5.27 3.45 7.30
N PHE A 116 4.75 2.47 8.03
CA PHE A 116 4.68 2.54 9.48
C PHE A 116 6.07 2.47 10.13
N ARG A 117 6.95 1.60 9.62
CA ARG A 117 8.35 1.51 10.10
C ARG A 117 9.11 2.80 9.80
N VAL A 118 9.03 3.29 8.57
CA VAL A 118 9.70 4.54 8.17
C VAL A 118 9.23 5.71 9.03
N LEU A 119 7.92 5.87 9.24
CA LEU A 119 7.38 6.98 10.02
C LEU A 119 7.64 6.86 11.53
N GLN A 120 7.83 5.65 12.04
CA GLN A 120 8.23 5.40 13.41
C GLN A 120 9.68 5.81 13.67
N GLU A 121 10.55 5.58 12.69
CA GLU A 121 12.00 5.84 12.79
C GLU A 121 12.37 7.27 12.36
N HIS A 122 11.60 7.89 11.45
CA HIS A 122 11.95 9.16 10.79
C HIS A 122 10.86 10.22 10.92
N ALA A 123 11.01 11.09 11.89
CA ALA A 123 10.02 12.13 12.20
C ALA A 123 9.83 13.19 11.09
N ASN A 124 10.81 13.38 10.21
CA ASN A 124 10.82 14.41 9.16
C ASN A 124 10.35 13.89 7.79
N VAL A 125 9.85 12.67 7.73
CA VAL A 125 9.36 12.05 6.49
C VAL A 125 7.84 12.20 6.40
N CYS A 126 7.34 12.56 5.21
CA CYS A 126 5.94 12.43 4.84
C CYS A 126 5.77 11.22 3.93
N TYR A 127 4.82 10.36 4.21
CA TYR A 127 4.60 9.14 3.43
C TYR A 127 3.19 9.12 2.82
N THR A 128 3.12 8.90 1.51
CA THR A 128 1.84 8.78 0.78
C THR A 128 1.78 7.39 0.14
N GLU A 129 0.70 6.69 0.38
CA GLU A 129 0.38 5.43 -0.30
C GLU A 129 -0.83 5.61 -1.19
N ILE A 130 -0.74 5.05 -2.39
CA ILE A 130 -1.79 5.15 -3.41
C ILE A 130 -2.19 3.75 -3.83
N ASP A 131 -3.49 3.45 -3.81
CA ASP A 131 -4.00 2.16 -4.27
C ASP A 131 -5.48 2.25 -4.65
N PHE A 132 -6.07 1.14 -5.07
CA PHE A 132 -7.50 1.02 -5.31
C PHE A 132 -8.33 1.22 -4.03
N PRO A 133 -9.57 1.72 -4.14
CA PRO A 133 -10.39 2.09 -2.98
C PRO A 133 -10.65 0.93 -2.01
N GLU A 134 -10.73 -0.30 -2.48
CA GLU A 134 -10.94 -1.46 -1.62
C GLU A 134 -9.76 -1.70 -0.68
N LEU A 135 -8.53 -1.57 -1.20
CA LEU A 135 -7.31 -1.79 -0.43
C LEU A 135 -7.07 -0.65 0.57
N THR A 136 -7.27 0.60 0.13
CA THR A 136 -7.14 1.75 1.03
C THR A 136 -8.18 1.72 2.16
N LYS A 137 -9.42 1.31 1.89
CA LYS A 137 -10.45 1.14 2.92
C LYS A 137 -10.04 0.11 3.97
N ILE A 138 -9.56 -1.07 3.57
CA ILE A 138 -9.13 -2.12 4.50
C ILE A 138 -7.97 -1.63 5.37
N LYS A 139 -6.98 -0.96 4.79
CA LYS A 139 -5.86 -0.38 5.51
C LYS A 139 -6.29 0.73 6.47
N LYS A 140 -7.20 1.61 6.04
CA LYS A 140 -7.79 2.65 6.89
C LYS A 140 -8.52 2.05 8.09
N ILE A 141 -9.26 0.95 7.91
CA ILE A 141 -9.90 0.21 9.00
C ILE A 141 -8.86 -0.30 9.99
N ALA A 142 -7.74 -0.88 9.52
CA ALA A 142 -6.65 -1.32 10.40
C ALA A 142 -6.10 -0.17 11.23
N ILE A 143 -5.78 0.95 10.59
CA ILE A 143 -5.25 2.15 11.24
C ILE A 143 -6.23 2.69 12.28
N SER A 144 -7.53 2.75 11.97
CA SER A 144 -8.54 3.28 12.87
C SER A 144 -8.71 2.51 14.18
N LYS A 145 -8.39 1.22 14.18
CA LYS A 145 -8.55 0.33 15.35
C LYS A 145 -7.35 0.29 16.28
N LEU A 146 -6.20 0.80 15.82
CA LEU A 146 -4.93 0.63 16.53
C LEU A 146 -4.30 1.98 16.89
N GLN A 147 -4.37 2.32 18.18
CA GLN A 147 -3.81 3.56 18.69
C GLN A 147 -2.34 3.75 18.32
N ARG A 148 -1.55 2.66 18.28
CA ARG A 148 -0.14 2.71 17.88
C ARG A 148 0.05 3.20 16.44
N LEU A 149 -0.77 2.72 15.49
CA LEU A 149 -0.71 3.18 14.11
C LEU A 149 -1.13 4.65 13.99
N GLN A 150 -2.17 5.05 14.70
CA GLN A 150 -2.61 6.45 14.74
C GLN A 150 -1.52 7.39 15.30
N THR A 151 -0.77 6.94 16.32
CA THR A 151 0.37 7.68 16.86
C THR A 151 1.49 7.83 15.82
N ILE A 152 1.84 6.75 15.12
CA ILE A 152 2.89 6.74 14.10
C ILE A 152 2.56 7.71 12.96
N ILE A 153 1.32 7.69 12.47
CA ILE A 153 0.87 8.58 11.38
C ILE A 153 0.52 10.00 11.84
N ARG A 154 0.64 10.29 13.13
CA ARG A 154 0.21 11.55 13.76
C ARG A 154 -1.21 11.95 13.36
N GLY A 155 -2.11 10.99 13.46
CA GLY A 155 -3.52 11.16 13.13
C GLY A 155 -4.44 10.58 14.20
N LYS A 156 -5.68 11.05 14.21
CA LYS A 156 -6.73 10.51 15.10
C LYS A 156 -7.93 10.12 14.24
N LEU A 157 -8.34 8.87 14.35
CA LEU A 157 -9.53 8.35 13.69
C LEU A 157 -10.40 7.64 14.72
N PRO A 158 -11.72 7.83 14.69
CA PRO A 158 -12.62 6.98 15.44
C PRO A 158 -12.50 5.54 14.93
N PRO A 159 -12.65 4.53 15.78
CA PRO A 159 -12.65 3.13 15.35
C PRO A 159 -13.74 2.88 14.30
N ILE A 160 -13.33 2.36 13.14
CA ILE A 160 -14.24 2.06 12.02
C ILE A 160 -14.68 0.61 12.16
N MET A 161 -15.96 0.40 12.33
CA MET A 161 -16.60 -0.91 12.31
C MET A 161 -17.48 -1.03 11.08
N ILE A 162 -17.27 -2.08 10.29
CA ILE A 162 -18.05 -2.36 9.08
C ILE A 162 -18.87 -3.63 9.34
N LEU A 163 -20.16 -3.50 9.26
CA LEU A 163 -21.13 -4.58 9.48
C LEU A 163 -21.94 -4.92 8.23
N SER A 164 -21.84 -4.07 7.18
CA SER A 164 -22.59 -4.23 5.95
C SER A 164 -21.80 -3.76 4.73
N ARG A 165 -22.23 -4.22 3.54
CA ARG A 165 -21.68 -3.72 2.26
C ARG A 165 -22.01 -2.24 2.02
N ALA A 166 -23.18 -1.80 2.48
CA ALA A 166 -23.56 -0.41 2.36
C ALA A 166 -22.61 0.51 3.13
N GLU A 167 -22.26 0.15 4.36
CA GLU A 167 -21.26 0.89 5.14
C GLU A 167 -19.88 0.86 4.49
N MET A 168 -19.44 -0.30 3.97
CA MET A 168 -18.19 -0.39 3.23
C MET A 168 -18.19 0.48 1.98
N ALA A 169 -19.31 0.53 1.24
CA ALA A 169 -19.44 1.38 0.06
C ALA A 169 -19.36 2.88 0.40
N GLN A 170 -19.99 3.29 1.51
CA GLN A 170 -20.02 4.69 1.97
C GLN A 170 -18.72 5.14 2.65
N LEU A 171 -17.88 4.20 3.12
CA LEU A 171 -16.61 4.55 3.75
C LEU A 171 -15.75 5.34 2.76
N ASP A 172 -15.34 6.55 3.17
CA ASP A 172 -14.34 7.32 2.44
C ASP A 172 -13.02 6.55 2.40
N PRO A 173 -12.49 6.22 1.19
CA PRO A 173 -11.27 5.45 1.04
C PRO A 173 -10.00 6.20 1.40
N ASP A 174 -10.05 7.54 1.43
CA ASP A 174 -8.87 8.37 1.68
C ASP A 174 -8.66 8.61 3.18
N LEU A 175 -7.40 8.77 3.57
CA LEU A 175 -6.98 9.18 4.90
C LEU A 175 -5.89 10.23 4.77
N HIS A 176 -6.07 11.37 5.43
CA HIS A 176 -5.10 12.45 5.50
C HIS A 176 -4.73 12.73 6.96
N ALA A 177 -3.59 12.20 7.39
CA ALA A 177 -2.97 12.49 8.69
C ALA A 177 -1.81 13.49 8.50
N GLU A 178 -1.12 13.88 9.56
CA GLU A 178 -0.05 14.90 9.48
C GLU A 178 1.09 14.45 8.56
N ASN A 179 1.71 13.31 8.86
CA ASN A 179 2.87 12.78 8.12
C ASN A 179 2.55 11.58 7.21
N TYR A 180 1.27 11.18 7.11
CA TYR A 180 0.83 10.04 6.31
C TYR A 180 -0.43 10.33 5.52
N LYS A 181 -0.43 9.95 4.26
CA LYS A 181 -1.60 10.01 3.38
C LYS A 181 -1.85 8.64 2.78
N LEU A 182 -3.09 8.21 2.82
CA LEU A 182 -3.56 7.02 2.11
C LEU A 182 -4.60 7.48 1.10
N VAL A 183 -4.34 7.27 -0.18
CA VAL A 183 -5.11 7.91 -1.26
C VAL A 183 -5.63 6.85 -2.22
N SER A 184 -6.93 6.83 -2.39
CA SER A 184 -7.56 5.98 -3.37
C SER A 184 -7.47 6.60 -4.76
N PHE A 185 -6.76 5.92 -5.67
CA PHE A 185 -6.62 6.42 -7.03
C PHE A 185 -6.21 5.32 -8.01
N ASP A 186 -6.79 5.37 -9.21
CA ASP A 186 -6.37 4.57 -10.34
C ASP A 186 -5.22 5.28 -11.07
N LEU A 187 -4.01 4.73 -10.96
CA LEU A 187 -2.79 5.33 -11.51
C LEU A 187 -2.86 5.59 -13.02
N ARG A 188 -3.65 4.80 -13.76
CA ARG A 188 -3.88 5.00 -15.21
C ARG A 188 -4.54 6.34 -15.54
N LYS A 189 -5.14 6.99 -14.54
CA LYS A 189 -5.77 8.32 -14.65
C LYS A 189 -4.87 9.46 -14.23
N ALA A 190 -3.57 9.20 -14.00
CA ALA A 190 -2.64 10.19 -13.46
C ALA A 190 -2.54 11.44 -14.35
N GLU A 191 -2.43 11.30 -15.67
CA GLU A 191 -2.35 12.45 -16.59
C GLU A 191 -3.58 13.36 -16.55
N THR A 192 -4.77 12.79 -16.37
CA THR A 192 -6.03 13.55 -16.48
C THR A 192 -6.55 14.07 -15.14
N HIS A 193 -6.33 13.36 -14.06
CA HIS A 193 -6.90 13.68 -12.74
C HIS A 193 -5.85 13.82 -11.63
N GLY A 194 -4.62 13.41 -11.87
CA GLY A 194 -3.58 13.37 -10.84
C GLY A 194 -3.21 14.74 -10.29
N GLN A 195 -3.14 15.78 -11.15
CA GLN A 195 -2.78 17.14 -10.72
C GLN A 195 -3.67 17.65 -9.57
N ALA A 196 -4.98 17.48 -9.70
CA ALA A 196 -5.93 17.91 -8.67
C ALA A 196 -5.90 16.97 -7.45
N LYS A 197 -5.81 15.64 -7.69
CA LYS A 197 -5.82 14.62 -6.64
C LYS A 197 -4.61 14.71 -5.72
N PHE A 198 -3.44 15.04 -6.26
CA PHE A 198 -2.17 15.11 -5.54
C PHE A 198 -1.68 16.53 -5.26
N ALA A 199 -2.58 17.52 -5.30
CA ALA A 199 -2.26 18.93 -5.04
C ALA A 199 -1.70 19.18 -3.62
N PHE A 200 -1.90 18.26 -2.69
CA PHE A 200 -1.38 18.31 -1.32
C PHE A 200 0.10 17.95 -1.19
N LEU A 201 0.70 17.33 -2.22
CA LEU A 201 2.13 16.99 -2.21
C LEU A 201 2.99 18.25 -2.39
N ASP A 202 4.05 18.35 -1.64
CA ASP A 202 5.01 19.44 -1.76
C ASP A 202 5.94 19.19 -2.95
N LYS A 203 5.84 20.00 -3.99
CA LYS A 203 6.62 19.88 -5.22
C LYS A 203 8.12 20.15 -5.04
N LYS A 204 8.49 20.83 -3.97
CA LYS A 204 9.88 21.26 -3.67
C LYS A 204 10.62 20.27 -2.78
N LEU A 205 9.90 19.43 -2.03
CA LEU A 205 10.55 18.43 -1.21
C LEU A 205 11.17 17.34 -2.07
N PRO A 206 12.40 16.88 -1.76
CA PRO A 206 12.97 15.69 -2.35
C PRO A 206 11.98 14.52 -2.22
N THR A 207 11.67 13.88 -3.34
CA THR A 207 10.61 12.85 -3.40
C THR A 207 11.16 11.53 -3.89
N LEU A 208 10.92 10.47 -3.14
CA LEU A 208 11.14 9.10 -3.56
C LEU A 208 9.82 8.47 -3.98
N VAL A 209 9.70 8.09 -5.24
CA VAL A 209 8.57 7.32 -5.75
C VAL A 209 8.92 5.84 -5.74
N ILE A 210 8.08 5.01 -5.14
CA ILE A 210 8.26 3.56 -5.06
C ILE A 210 7.16 2.90 -5.88
N SER A 211 7.55 2.03 -6.82
CA SER A 211 6.67 1.14 -7.56
C SER A 211 7.17 -0.29 -7.37
N GLU A 212 6.44 -1.08 -6.59
CA GLU A 212 6.79 -2.47 -6.27
C GLU A 212 5.71 -3.41 -6.78
N CYS A 213 5.97 -4.12 -7.89
CA CYS A 213 5.02 -5.00 -8.58
C CYS A 213 3.72 -4.29 -8.97
N VAL A 214 3.82 -3.13 -9.63
CA VAL A 214 2.68 -2.30 -10.04
C VAL A 214 2.64 -2.09 -11.55
N LEU A 215 3.76 -1.69 -12.14
CA LEU A 215 3.83 -1.35 -13.56
C LEU A 215 3.62 -2.59 -14.45
N CYS A 216 3.94 -3.79 -13.98
CA CYS A 216 3.70 -5.06 -14.66
C CYS A 216 2.20 -5.34 -14.93
N TYR A 217 1.29 -4.66 -14.24
CA TYR A 217 -0.16 -4.82 -14.45
C TYR A 217 -0.75 -3.85 -15.47
N MET A 218 0.04 -2.91 -15.96
CA MET A 218 -0.36 -1.86 -16.90
C MET A 218 0.27 -2.09 -18.29
N THR A 219 -0.24 -1.39 -19.31
CA THR A 219 0.38 -1.41 -20.62
C THR A 219 1.64 -0.52 -20.65
N PRO A 220 2.55 -0.70 -21.63
CA PRO A 220 3.70 0.18 -21.77
C PRO A 220 3.34 1.66 -21.88
N GLU A 221 2.25 1.99 -22.57
CA GLU A 221 1.75 3.35 -22.75
C GLU A 221 1.26 3.93 -21.42
N GLU A 222 0.49 3.14 -20.63
CA GLU A 222 0.06 3.52 -19.28
C GLU A 222 1.26 3.73 -18.36
N ASN A 223 2.27 2.87 -18.41
CA ASN A 223 3.50 3.00 -17.63
C ASN A 223 4.24 4.31 -17.95
N ILE A 224 4.39 4.63 -19.24
CA ILE A 224 5.01 5.88 -19.69
C ILE A 224 4.23 7.09 -19.16
N ALA A 225 2.89 7.07 -19.26
CA ALA A 225 2.02 8.13 -18.77
C ALA A 225 2.17 8.35 -17.26
N VAL A 226 2.13 7.27 -16.48
CA VAL A 226 2.33 7.32 -15.03
C VAL A 226 3.69 7.91 -14.66
N LEU A 227 4.78 7.40 -15.25
CA LEU A 227 6.13 7.87 -14.94
C LEU A 227 6.34 9.34 -15.35
N LYS A 228 5.82 9.76 -16.51
CA LYS A 228 5.85 11.16 -16.96
C LYS A 228 5.11 12.06 -15.98
N PHE A 229 3.92 11.67 -15.55
CA PHE A 229 3.15 12.44 -14.58
C PHE A 229 3.97 12.71 -13.31
N TRP A 230 4.51 11.68 -12.67
CA TRP A 230 5.29 11.83 -11.44
C TRP A 230 6.55 12.67 -11.66
N LYS A 231 7.25 12.46 -12.79
CA LYS A 231 8.44 13.26 -13.14
C LYS A 231 8.13 14.75 -13.28
N THR A 232 6.95 15.12 -13.79
CA THR A 232 6.57 16.53 -13.96
C THR A 232 6.05 17.18 -12.70
N LEU A 233 5.69 16.37 -11.69
CA LEU A 233 5.09 16.88 -10.45
C LEU A 233 6.13 17.45 -9.47
N PHE A 234 7.34 16.90 -9.44
CA PHE A 234 8.37 17.26 -8.45
C PHE A 234 9.62 17.88 -9.08
N GLU A 235 10.21 18.85 -8.36
CA GLU A 235 11.48 19.47 -8.75
C GLU A 235 12.67 18.52 -8.59
N SER A 236 12.66 17.69 -7.54
CA SER A 236 13.67 16.66 -7.27
C SER A 236 12.99 15.31 -6.97
N MET A 237 13.23 14.33 -7.81
CA MET A 237 12.59 13.02 -7.70
C MET A 237 13.57 11.89 -8.02
N ALA A 238 13.57 10.87 -7.17
CA ALA A 238 14.13 9.55 -7.44
C ALA A 238 13.03 8.51 -7.57
N VAL A 239 13.27 7.44 -8.30
CA VAL A 239 12.31 6.34 -8.49
C VAL A 239 12.97 5.02 -8.17
N ILE A 240 12.31 4.22 -7.35
CA ILE A 240 12.56 2.78 -7.23
C ILE A 240 11.44 2.07 -7.96
N PHE A 241 11.78 1.18 -8.87
CA PHE A 241 10.78 0.22 -9.32
C PHE A 241 11.34 -1.20 -9.27
N TYR A 242 10.48 -2.11 -8.88
CA TYR A 242 10.74 -3.53 -8.80
C TYR A 242 9.56 -4.27 -9.43
N ASP A 243 9.78 -4.86 -10.59
CA ASP A 243 8.79 -5.64 -11.33
C ASP A 243 9.40 -6.95 -11.82
N PRO A 244 8.60 -8.02 -12.00
CA PRO A 244 9.07 -9.24 -12.65
C PRO A 244 9.57 -8.93 -14.05
N MET A 245 10.75 -9.40 -14.39
CA MET A 245 11.23 -9.38 -15.78
C MET A 245 10.59 -10.53 -16.55
N SER A 246 9.88 -10.20 -17.63
CA SER A 246 9.33 -11.17 -18.58
C SER A 246 10.37 -11.57 -19.61
#